data_25bd1cc14b7c33383a631b5374af8bf0
#
_entry.id   25bd1cc14b7c33383a631b5374af8bf0
#
_cell.length_a   1.000
_cell.length_b   1.000
_cell.length_c   1.000
_cell.angle_alpha   90.00
_cell.angle_beta   90.00
_cell.angle_gamma   90.00
#
_symmetry.space_group_name_H-M   'P 1'
#
loop_
_entity.id
_entity.type
_entity.pdbx_description
1 polymer ?
#
loop_
_entity_poly.entity_id
_entity_poly.type
_entity_poly.pdbx_seq_one_letter_code
_entity_poly.pdbx_strand_id
1 'polypeptide(L)'
;MPEEALIGQMATYHEELAQAGVLLDASGLQSSAKGWRIRYAGGKRIVSDGPFAETKELIAGYTIIQVKSREEALAWAKRFPNPAGEAKDAEIEVRQLFELDDFGPSEAVDRFRDLGAGPRT
;
A
#
# COMPACT_ATOMS: atom_id res chain seq x y z
N MET A 1 -13.67 -3.25 12.86
CA MET A 1 -12.85 -2.15 13.40
C MET A 1 -11.61 -2.74 14.06
N PRO A 2 -10.44 -2.19 13.80
CA PRO A 2 -9.24 -2.61 14.52
C PRO A 2 -9.35 -2.30 16.01
N GLU A 3 -8.70 -3.11 16.82
CA GLU A 3 -8.62 -2.84 18.27
C GLU A 3 -7.77 -1.62 18.54
N GLU A 4 -8.08 -0.93 19.64
CA GLU A 4 -7.34 0.27 20.05
C GLU A 4 -5.85 0.02 20.21
N ALA A 5 -5.47 -1.15 20.73
CA ALA A 5 -4.06 -1.50 20.88
C ALA A 5 -3.34 -1.57 19.54
N LEU A 6 -3.99 -2.11 18.50
CA LEU A 6 -3.41 -2.17 17.17
C LEU A 6 -3.31 -0.78 16.56
N ILE A 7 -4.32 0.04 16.70
CA ILE A 7 -4.29 1.43 16.24
C ILE A 7 -3.12 2.17 16.87
N GLY A 8 -2.92 1.98 18.17
CA GLY A 8 -1.79 2.58 18.91
C GLY A 8 -0.44 2.11 18.41
N GLN A 9 -0.29 0.81 18.16
CA GLN A 9 0.95 0.25 17.60
C GLN A 9 1.25 0.81 16.20
N MET A 10 0.23 0.92 15.37
CA MET A 10 0.37 1.50 14.03
C MET A 10 0.74 2.97 14.10
N ALA A 11 0.13 3.73 15.00
CA ALA A 11 0.46 5.13 15.18
C ALA A 11 1.91 5.31 15.59
N THR A 12 2.39 4.54 16.58
CA THR A 12 3.76 4.60 17.04
C THR A 12 4.76 4.29 15.94
N TYR A 13 4.50 3.22 15.19
CA TYR A 13 5.38 2.82 14.10
C TYR A 13 5.45 3.89 13.00
N HIS A 14 4.30 4.44 12.60
CA HIS A 14 4.26 5.48 11.57
C HIS A 14 4.88 6.79 12.04
N GLU A 15 4.76 7.11 13.32
CA GLU A 15 5.48 8.25 13.90
C GLU A 15 7.00 8.07 13.80
N GLU A 16 7.50 6.87 14.04
CA GLU A 16 8.92 6.57 13.89
C GLU A 16 9.37 6.70 12.44
N LEU A 17 8.56 6.23 11.48
CA LEU A 17 8.84 6.42 10.06
C LEU A 17 8.89 7.90 9.69
N ALA A 18 7.95 8.68 10.21
CA ALA A 18 7.89 10.11 9.94
C ALA A 18 9.09 10.84 10.55
N GLN A 19 9.48 10.49 11.77
CA GLN A 19 10.64 11.08 12.44
C GLN A 19 11.94 10.74 11.72
N ALA A 20 12.03 9.54 11.14
CA ALA A 20 13.18 9.14 10.33
C ALA A 20 13.19 9.78 8.94
N GLY A 21 12.11 10.48 8.56
CA GLY A 21 12.01 11.14 7.26
C GLY A 21 11.74 10.22 6.09
N VAL A 22 11.29 9.00 6.34
CA VAL A 22 11.08 7.99 5.28
C VAL A 22 9.61 7.81 4.90
N LEU A 23 8.67 8.30 5.69
CA LEU A 23 7.24 8.12 5.41
C LEU A 23 6.77 9.07 4.32
N LEU A 24 6.19 8.52 3.24
CA LEU A 24 5.58 9.31 2.18
C LEU A 24 4.06 9.35 2.29
N ASP A 25 3.43 8.21 2.59
CA ASP A 25 1.97 8.13 2.68
C ASP A 25 1.58 6.84 3.39
N ALA A 26 0.41 6.84 4.01
CA ALA A 26 -0.16 5.65 4.63
C ALA A 26 -1.67 5.81 4.73
N SER A 27 -2.41 4.75 4.47
CA SER A 27 -3.87 4.76 4.59
C SER A 27 -4.41 3.37 4.86
N GLY A 28 -5.44 3.31 5.69
CA GLY A 28 -6.24 2.11 5.83
C GLY A 28 -7.35 2.08 4.79
N LEU A 29 -7.78 0.90 4.41
CA LEU A 29 -8.90 0.71 3.50
C LEU A 29 -10.13 0.23 4.26
N GLN A 30 -11.29 0.69 3.84
CA GLN A 30 -12.57 0.20 4.35
C GLN A 30 -12.76 -1.26 3.94
N SER A 31 -13.65 -1.96 4.64
CA SER A 31 -14.04 -3.31 4.30
C SER A 31 -14.48 -3.42 2.83
N SER A 32 -14.20 -4.57 2.20
CA SER A 32 -14.62 -4.83 0.82
C SER A 32 -16.14 -4.78 0.65
N ALA A 33 -16.90 -4.91 1.74
CA ALA A 33 -18.37 -4.75 1.70
C ALA A 33 -18.78 -3.35 1.20
N LYS A 34 -17.91 -2.36 1.34
CA LYS A 34 -18.15 -0.97 0.88
C LYS A 34 -17.54 -0.70 -0.49
N GLY A 35 -16.94 -1.70 -1.12
CA GLY A 35 -16.27 -1.55 -2.40
C GLY A 35 -16.94 -2.38 -3.49
N TRP A 36 -16.32 -2.35 -4.64
CA TRP A 36 -16.74 -3.14 -5.80
C TRP A 36 -15.55 -3.48 -6.67
N ARG A 37 -15.74 -4.42 -7.57
CA ARG A 37 -14.78 -4.81 -8.57
C ARG A 37 -15.36 -4.61 -9.96
N ILE A 38 -14.51 -4.28 -10.91
CA ILE A 38 -14.86 -4.23 -12.33
C ILE A 38 -14.01 -5.28 -13.02
N ARG A 39 -14.65 -6.27 -13.62
CA ARG A 39 -13.96 -7.32 -14.36
C ARG A 39 -14.07 -7.02 -15.85
N TYR A 40 -12.95 -7.11 -16.54
CA TYR A 40 -12.86 -6.90 -17.98
C TYR A 40 -12.84 -8.28 -18.64
N ALA A 41 -13.92 -8.64 -19.33
CA ALA A 41 -14.04 -9.93 -19.97
C ALA A 41 -14.89 -9.84 -21.23
N GLY A 42 -14.44 -10.44 -22.33
CA GLY A 42 -15.18 -10.45 -23.58
C GLY A 42 -15.50 -9.06 -24.13
N GLY A 43 -14.62 -8.08 -23.91
CA GLY A 43 -14.86 -6.70 -24.32
C GLY A 43 -15.86 -5.95 -23.47
N LYS A 44 -16.31 -6.54 -22.36
CA LYS A 44 -17.30 -5.96 -21.45
C LYS A 44 -16.66 -5.63 -20.10
N ARG A 45 -17.31 -4.74 -19.37
CA ARG A 45 -16.94 -4.38 -18.00
C ARG A 45 -18.08 -4.81 -17.09
N ILE A 46 -17.78 -5.73 -16.16
CA ILE A 46 -18.78 -6.31 -15.28
C ILE A 46 -18.50 -5.81 -13.87
N VAL A 47 -19.47 -5.11 -13.28
CA VAL A 47 -19.37 -4.57 -11.93
C VAL A 47 -19.91 -5.58 -10.95
N SER A 48 -19.15 -5.86 -9.90
CA SER A 48 -19.58 -6.77 -8.80
C SER A 48 -19.36 -6.05 -7.48
N ASP A 49 -20.42 -5.91 -6.70
CA ASP A 49 -20.32 -5.33 -5.36
C ASP A 49 -19.69 -6.31 -4.38
N GLY A 50 -18.92 -5.79 -3.42
CA GLY A 50 -18.43 -6.60 -2.31
C GLY A 50 -19.55 -7.03 -1.37
N PRO A 51 -19.23 -7.82 -0.33
CA PRO A 51 -17.90 -8.27 0.05
C PRO A 51 -17.35 -9.39 -0.86
N PHE A 52 -16.02 -9.56 -0.83
CA PHE A 52 -15.33 -10.57 -1.62
C PHE A 52 -14.81 -11.68 -0.71
N ALA A 53 -14.87 -12.93 -1.20
CA ALA A 53 -14.61 -14.11 -0.38
C ALA A 53 -13.13 -14.38 -0.08
N GLU A 54 -12.22 -13.93 -0.94
CA GLU A 54 -10.79 -14.21 -0.82
C GLU A 54 -10.12 -13.25 0.16
N THR A 55 -10.43 -13.39 1.45
CA THR A 55 -9.98 -12.45 2.48
C THR A 55 -8.45 -12.34 2.60
N LYS A 56 -7.72 -13.41 2.27
CA LYS A 56 -6.25 -13.39 2.31
C LYS A 56 -5.63 -12.56 1.20
N GLU A 57 -6.37 -12.30 0.14
CA GLU A 57 -5.90 -11.53 -1.01
C GLU A 57 -6.33 -10.06 -0.95
N LEU A 58 -7.16 -9.71 0.04
CA LEU A 58 -7.65 -8.35 0.17
C LEU A 58 -6.64 -7.48 0.91
N ILE A 59 -6.38 -6.32 0.34
CA ILE A 59 -5.48 -5.34 0.94
C ILE A 59 -6.28 -4.52 1.96
N ALA A 60 -5.82 -4.52 3.21
CA ALA A 60 -6.47 -3.76 4.29
C ALA A 60 -5.93 -2.34 4.42
N GLY A 61 -4.80 -2.05 3.79
CA GLY A 61 -4.18 -0.73 3.83
C GLY A 61 -2.80 -0.78 3.22
N TYR A 62 -2.13 0.36 3.20
CA TYR A 62 -0.79 0.44 2.66
C TYR A 62 0.03 1.51 3.38
N THR A 63 1.34 1.38 3.29
CA THR A 63 2.31 2.37 3.74
C THR A 63 3.35 2.54 2.64
N ILE A 64 3.66 3.77 2.27
CA ILE A 64 4.66 4.07 1.25
C ILE A 64 5.83 4.76 1.91
N ILE A 65 7.02 4.20 1.74
CA ILE A 65 8.26 4.74 2.30
C ILE A 65 9.28 5.02 1.22
N GLN A 66 10.13 5.99 1.46
CA GLN A 66 11.28 6.28 0.62
C GLN A 66 12.54 5.94 1.40
N VAL A 67 13.29 4.97 0.90
CA VAL A 67 14.51 4.47 1.54
C VAL A 67 15.62 4.40 0.51
N LYS A 68 16.86 4.22 0.98
CA LYS A 68 18.04 4.22 0.11
C LYS A 68 18.38 2.84 -0.45
N SER A 69 17.85 1.77 0.15
CA SER A 69 18.21 0.41 -0.23
C SER A 69 17.10 -0.57 0.11
N ARG A 70 17.16 -1.75 -0.51
CA ARG A 70 16.27 -2.86 -0.18
C ARG A 70 16.47 -3.30 1.27
N GLU A 71 17.70 -3.29 1.74
CA GLU A 71 18.05 -3.68 3.12
C GLU A 71 17.39 -2.76 4.15
N GLU A 72 17.37 -1.46 3.87
CA GLU A 72 16.68 -0.49 4.73
C GLU A 72 15.17 -0.73 4.70
N ALA A 73 14.60 -0.98 3.52
CA ALA A 73 13.18 -1.31 3.40
C ALA A 73 12.83 -2.56 4.19
N LEU A 74 13.66 -3.61 4.11
CA LEU A 74 13.44 -4.85 4.85
C LEU A 74 13.51 -4.62 6.36
N ALA A 75 14.47 -3.82 6.81
CA ALA A 75 14.61 -3.50 8.24
C ALA A 75 13.34 -2.81 8.77
N TRP A 76 12.81 -1.84 8.04
CA TRP A 76 11.55 -1.20 8.44
C TRP A 76 10.37 -2.17 8.37
N ALA A 77 10.30 -3.00 7.32
CA ALA A 77 9.21 -3.97 7.15
C ALA A 77 9.13 -4.97 8.29
N LYS A 78 10.28 -5.43 8.81
CA LYS A 78 10.32 -6.35 9.94
C LYS A 78 9.77 -5.75 11.24
N ARG A 79 9.74 -4.44 11.34
CA ARG A 79 9.22 -3.73 12.51
C ARG A 79 7.74 -3.38 12.36
N PHE A 80 7.16 -3.63 11.19
CA PHE A 80 5.75 -3.35 10.96
C PHE A 80 4.89 -4.15 11.94
N PRO A 81 3.98 -3.49 12.69
CA PRO A 81 3.11 -4.21 13.60
C PRO A 81 2.26 -5.24 12.87
N ASN A 82 2.02 -6.38 13.49
CA ASN A 82 1.18 -7.42 12.90
C ASN A 82 -0.21 -6.83 12.60
N PRO A 83 -0.61 -6.74 11.32
CA PRO A 83 -1.86 -6.06 10.95
C PRO A 83 -3.13 -6.78 11.43
N ALA A 84 -3.03 -8.05 11.79
CA ALA A 84 -4.16 -8.81 12.34
C ALA A 84 -4.22 -8.75 13.87
N GLY A 85 -3.17 -8.21 14.51
CA GLY A 85 -3.00 -8.19 15.96
C GLY A 85 -1.97 -9.21 16.42
N GLU A 86 -1.47 -9.03 17.65
CA GLU A 86 -0.44 -9.91 18.19
C GLU A 86 -0.90 -11.37 18.25
N ALA A 87 0.05 -12.27 18.00
CA ALA A 87 -0.13 -13.72 18.03
C ALA A 87 -1.12 -14.27 17.00
N LYS A 88 -1.54 -13.47 16.03
CA LYS A 88 -2.38 -13.92 14.91
C LYS A 88 -1.53 -14.07 13.67
N ASP A 89 -1.97 -14.94 12.75
CA ASP A 89 -1.30 -15.12 11.49
C ASP A 89 -1.68 -13.99 10.53
N ALA A 90 -0.68 -13.37 9.94
CA ALA A 90 -0.89 -12.31 8.96
C ALA A 90 0.30 -12.21 8.04
N GLU A 91 0.15 -11.41 7.01
CA GLU A 91 1.17 -11.22 6.00
C GLU A 91 1.15 -9.77 5.53
N ILE A 92 2.33 -9.22 5.32
CA ILE A 92 2.47 -7.98 4.57
C ILE A 92 3.31 -8.27 3.34
N GLU A 93 3.08 -7.51 2.30
CA GLU A 93 3.86 -7.60 1.07
C GLU A 93 4.54 -6.27 0.83
N VAL A 94 5.81 -6.31 0.46
CA VAL A 94 6.59 -5.10 0.15
C VAL A 94 7.01 -5.17 -1.31
N ARG A 95 6.74 -4.10 -2.05
CA ARG A 95 7.08 -4.00 -3.47
C ARG A 95 7.61 -2.62 -3.78
N GLN A 96 8.63 -2.56 -4.61
CA GLN A 96 9.16 -1.29 -5.06
C GLN A 96 8.21 -0.66 -6.09
N LEU A 97 7.96 0.64 -5.94
CA LEU A 97 7.18 1.37 -6.93
C LEU A 97 8.00 1.59 -8.19
N PHE A 98 7.34 1.61 -9.34
CA PHE A 98 7.97 2.09 -10.56
C PHE A 98 8.29 3.58 -10.42
N GLU A 99 9.43 3.98 -10.95
CA GLU A 99 9.73 5.39 -11.23
C GLU A 99 9.44 5.63 -12.71
N LEU A 100 9.09 6.86 -13.07
CA LEU A 100 8.79 7.17 -14.47
C LEU A 100 9.97 6.86 -15.39
N ASP A 101 11.19 7.03 -14.91
CA ASP A 101 12.39 6.72 -15.69
C ASP A 101 12.56 5.24 -16.00
N ASP A 102 11.92 4.35 -15.23
CA ASP A 102 11.95 2.90 -15.48
C ASP A 102 11.29 2.53 -16.81
N PHE A 103 10.38 3.36 -17.31
CA PHE A 103 9.68 3.12 -18.57
C PHE A 103 10.46 3.60 -19.80
N GLY A 104 11.58 4.29 -19.59
CA GLY A 104 12.36 4.87 -20.68
C GLY A 104 11.72 6.12 -21.29
N PRO A 105 12.36 6.73 -22.30
CA PRO A 105 11.83 7.91 -22.95
C PRO A 105 10.50 7.62 -23.65
N SER A 106 9.48 8.41 -23.35
CA SER A 106 8.15 8.23 -23.92
C SER A 106 7.36 9.53 -23.77
N GLU A 107 6.62 9.90 -24.82
CA GLU A 107 5.69 11.03 -24.74
C GLU A 107 4.61 10.78 -23.68
N ALA A 108 4.12 9.55 -23.58
CA ALA A 108 3.12 9.18 -22.55
C ALA A 108 3.67 9.32 -21.15
N VAL A 109 4.94 8.92 -20.92
CA VAL A 109 5.61 9.07 -19.62
C VAL A 109 5.77 10.56 -19.28
N ASP A 110 6.12 11.39 -20.26
CA ASP A 110 6.22 12.84 -20.05
C ASP A 110 4.87 13.44 -19.63
N ARG A 111 3.78 12.95 -20.19
CA ARG A 111 2.43 13.37 -19.79
C ARG A 111 2.13 13.02 -18.35
N PHE A 112 2.55 11.84 -17.87
CA PHE A 112 2.44 11.48 -16.46
C PHE A 112 3.29 12.39 -15.58
N ARG A 113 4.49 12.73 -16.03
CA ARG A 113 5.39 13.63 -15.29
C ARG A 113 4.76 15.01 -15.14
N ASP A 114 4.11 15.50 -16.19
CA ASP A 114 3.41 16.80 -16.18
C ASP A 114 2.24 16.82 -15.20
N LEU A 115 1.63 15.67 -14.91
CA LEU A 115 0.57 15.54 -13.92
C LEU A 115 1.11 15.48 -12.49
N GLY A 116 2.44 15.47 -12.31
CA GLY A 116 3.05 15.29 -11.00
C GLY A 116 3.02 13.87 -10.48
N ALA A 117 2.73 12.88 -11.36
CA ALA A 117 2.76 11.47 -11.00
C ALA A 117 4.20 11.00 -10.86
N GLY A 118 4.40 9.95 -10.07
CA GLY A 118 5.71 9.38 -9.82
C GLY A 118 6.21 9.66 -8.42
N PRO A 119 7.42 9.20 -8.07
CA PRO A 119 7.94 9.35 -6.72
C PRO A 119 8.13 10.82 -6.36
N ARG A 120 7.81 11.12 -5.11
CA ARG A 120 8.05 12.45 -4.52
C ARG A 120 9.49 12.50 -4.05
N THR A 121 10.26 13.32 -4.67
CA THR A 121 11.67 13.53 -4.31
C THR A 121 11.85 14.81 -3.53
#